data_1876ff57dd6add6027ccf64e110b332d
#
_entry.id   1876ff57dd6add6027ccf64e110b332d
#
_cell.length_a   1.000
_cell.length_b   1.000
_cell.length_c   1.000
_cell.angle_alpha   90.00
_cell.angle_beta   90.00
_cell.angle_gamma   90.00
#
_symmetry.space_group_name_H-M   'P 1'
#
loop_
_entity.id
_entity.type
_entity.pdbx_description
1 polymer ?
#
loop_
_entity_poly.entity_id
_entity_poly.type
_entity_poly.pdbx_seq_one_letter_code
_entity_poly.pdbx_strand_id
1 'polypeptide(L)'
;MIKNYEIFKANDLSILDLFKLSIQKTIKKKYKKFNGDLSQIHKFIKKKNINQIRLDAFNNLNNNLDWMKLLKKICLDNLVKKLGPDIMVQTKLNLSIQIPNDETSVLDMHSDCWSADSPFQLNVWIPMTNAFSSNSMFIIDSNKSLKYFKELSKSGKNQKLIKPKVTDFVNVNYGKYLIFNPSLLHGNIKNKTSHTRVSLNIRFKSYFSPEPSLRNSDRKFGTYYKNFNLTDNTKFGINYIKTGLIT
;
A
#
# COMPACT_ATOMS: atom_id res chain seq x y z
N MET A 1 5.06 -2.46 24.12
CA MET A 1 4.36 -1.51 23.20
C MET A 1 4.14 -2.23 21.87
N ILE A 2 2.91 -2.49 21.48
CA ILE A 2 2.60 -3.20 20.22
C ILE A 2 2.87 -2.21 19.08
N LYS A 3 3.98 -2.40 18.35
CA LYS A 3 4.21 -1.69 17.10
C LYS A 3 3.24 -2.25 16.06
N ASN A 4 2.25 -1.49 15.67
CA ASN A 4 1.30 -1.88 14.63
C ASN A 4 1.83 -1.66 13.21
N TYR A 5 3.13 -1.46 13.05
CA TYR A 5 3.86 -1.47 11.79
C TYR A 5 5.26 -2.06 11.98
N GLU A 6 5.77 -2.69 10.96
CA GLU A 6 7.11 -3.29 10.93
C GLU A 6 7.74 -3.13 9.55
N ILE A 7 9.06 -2.94 9.53
CA ILE A 7 9.85 -2.85 8.31
C ILE A 7 10.63 -4.16 8.14
N PHE A 8 10.48 -4.78 6.97
CA PHE A 8 11.13 -6.02 6.61
C PHE A 8 12.10 -5.81 5.44
N LYS A 9 13.11 -6.62 5.35
CA LYS A 9 13.96 -6.74 4.17
C LYS A 9 13.26 -7.64 3.15
N ALA A 10 13.26 -7.28 1.88
CA ALA A 10 12.80 -8.18 0.82
C ALA A 10 13.74 -9.40 0.73
N ASN A 11 13.17 -10.59 0.59
CA ASN A 11 13.93 -11.84 0.52
C ASN A 11 14.83 -11.89 -0.72
N ASP A 12 14.39 -11.25 -1.81
CA ASP A 12 15.11 -11.22 -3.08
C ASP A 12 14.95 -9.83 -3.75
N LEU A 13 16.06 -9.13 -3.90
CA LEU A 13 16.08 -7.81 -4.54
C LEU A 13 15.75 -7.89 -6.03
N SER A 14 16.12 -8.97 -6.72
CA SER A 14 15.85 -9.13 -8.15
C SER A 14 14.35 -9.07 -8.46
N ILE A 15 13.52 -9.50 -7.51
CA ILE A 15 12.05 -9.41 -7.64
C ILE A 15 11.58 -7.95 -7.59
N LEU A 16 12.16 -7.13 -6.70
CA LEU A 16 11.86 -5.69 -6.67
C LEU A 16 12.33 -4.99 -7.93
N ASP A 17 13.47 -5.41 -8.49
CA ASP A 17 13.99 -4.89 -9.75
C ASP A 17 13.03 -5.13 -10.92
N LEU A 18 12.28 -6.25 -10.95
CA LEU A 18 11.26 -6.49 -11.98
C LEU A 18 10.14 -5.42 -11.94
N PHE A 19 9.65 -5.07 -10.73
CA PHE A 19 8.69 -3.98 -10.58
C PHE A 19 9.27 -2.64 -11.03
N LYS A 20 10.47 -2.34 -10.59
CA LYS A 20 11.19 -1.11 -10.91
C LYS A 20 11.42 -0.99 -12.42
N LEU A 21 11.91 -2.04 -13.06
CA LEU A 21 12.13 -2.11 -14.51
C LEU A 21 10.82 -1.93 -15.30
N SER A 22 9.71 -2.51 -14.84
CA SER A 22 8.40 -2.33 -15.48
C SER A 22 7.98 -0.85 -15.49
N ILE A 23 8.16 -0.15 -14.36
CA ILE A 23 7.86 1.29 -14.25
C ILE A 23 8.81 2.09 -15.16
N GLN A 24 10.12 1.82 -15.10
CA GLN A 24 11.14 2.50 -15.90
C GLN A 24 10.88 2.36 -17.40
N LYS A 25 10.56 1.14 -17.87
CA LYS A 25 10.23 0.88 -19.29
C LYS A 25 9.01 1.68 -19.73
N THR A 26 7.97 1.76 -18.89
CA THR A 26 6.76 2.56 -19.19
C THR A 26 7.10 4.04 -19.35
N ILE A 27 7.90 4.60 -18.43
CA ILE A 27 8.35 5.99 -18.52
C ILE A 27 9.19 6.22 -19.76
N LYS A 28 10.18 5.35 -20.02
CA LYS A 28 11.12 5.48 -21.14
C LYS A 28 10.44 5.38 -22.51
N LYS A 29 9.33 4.67 -22.61
CA LYS A 29 8.52 4.59 -23.82
C LYS A 29 8.06 5.98 -24.30
N LYS A 30 7.64 6.86 -23.38
CA LYS A 30 7.19 8.23 -23.67
C LYS A 30 8.29 9.29 -23.55
N TYR A 31 9.22 9.10 -22.62
CA TYR A 31 10.28 10.04 -22.29
C TYR A 31 11.65 9.43 -22.57
N LYS A 32 12.06 9.46 -23.85
CA LYS A 32 13.30 8.81 -24.34
C LYS A 32 14.58 9.27 -23.63
N LYS A 33 14.61 10.54 -23.15
CA LYS A 33 15.74 11.12 -22.40
C LYS A 33 15.80 10.69 -20.93
N PHE A 34 14.79 9.96 -20.42
CA PHE A 34 14.80 9.50 -19.04
C PHE A 34 15.92 8.50 -18.82
N ASN A 35 16.81 8.77 -17.86
CA ASN A 35 18.02 7.99 -17.58
C ASN A 35 17.77 6.67 -16.83
N GLY A 36 16.53 6.42 -16.38
CA GLY A 36 16.15 5.23 -15.61
C GLY A 36 16.13 5.43 -14.10
N ASP A 37 16.66 6.52 -13.56
CA ASP A 37 16.60 6.78 -12.13
C ASP A 37 15.20 7.31 -11.71
N LEU A 38 14.42 6.44 -11.07
CA LEU A 38 13.07 6.80 -10.60
C LEU A 38 13.08 7.95 -9.57
N SER A 39 14.18 8.13 -8.83
CA SER A 39 14.30 9.24 -7.87
C SER A 39 14.41 10.60 -8.55
N GLN A 40 14.72 10.63 -9.85
CA GLN A 40 14.95 11.81 -10.65
C GLN A 40 13.83 12.07 -11.70
N ILE A 41 12.70 11.36 -11.63
CA ILE A 41 11.59 11.51 -12.59
C ILE A 41 11.22 12.98 -12.85
N HIS A 42 11.17 13.79 -11.79
CA HIS A 42 10.80 15.22 -11.83
C HIS A 42 11.72 16.08 -12.71
N LYS A 43 12.94 15.62 -13.02
CA LYS A 43 13.86 16.32 -13.94
C LYS A 43 13.53 16.09 -15.41
N PHE A 44 12.79 15.04 -15.72
CA PHE A 44 12.49 14.62 -17.10
C PHE A 44 11.02 14.82 -17.47
N ILE A 45 10.13 14.85 -16.48
CA ILE A 45 8.68 14.88 -16.69
C ILE A 45 8.08 16.11 -16.03
N LYS A 46 7.38 16.93 -16.80
CA LYS A 46 6.66 18.10 -16.28
C LYS A 46 5.57 17.66 -15.29
N LYS A 47 5.39 18.41 -14.21
CA LYS A 47 4.41 18.15 -13.14
C LYS A 47 3.04 17.75 -13.66
N LYS A 48 2.48 18.48 -14.64
CA LYS A 48 1.17 18.21 -15.24
C LYS A 48 1.03 16.82 -15.88
N ASN A 49 2.13 16.17 -16.22
CA ASN A 49 2.16 14.86 -16.88
C ASN A 49 2.41 13.69 -15.91
N ILE A 50 2.75 13.96 -14.64
CA ILE A 50 3.10 12.93 -13.65
C ILE A 50 1.94 11.97 -13.42
N ASN A 51 0.71 12.48 -13.27
CA ASN A 51 -0.45 11.62 -13.04
C ASN A 51 -0.72 10.68 -14.24
N GLN A 52 -0.55 11.16 -15.47
CA GLN A 52 -0.71 10.29 -16.65
C GLN A 52 0.33 9.18 -16.68
N ILE A 53 1.60 9.50 -16.38
CA ILE A 53 2.66 8.49 -16.29
C ILE A 53 2.41 7.50 -15.16
N ARG A 54 1.89 7.96 -14.01
CA ARG A 54 1.48 7.09 -12.91
C ARG A 54 0.40 6.11 -13.35
N LEU A 55 -0.62 6.58 -14.08
CA LEU A 55 -1.70 5.74 -14.60
C LEU A 55 -1.20 4.74 -15.63
N ASP A 56 -0.33 5.16 -16.57
CA ASP A 56 0.26 4.27 -17.56
C ASP A 56 1.10 3.15 -16.89
N ALA A 57 1.92 3.51 -15.89
CA ALA A 57 2.71 2.54 -15.16
C ALA A 57 1.84 1.63 -14.27
N PHE A 58 0.79 2.17 -13.63
CA PHE A 58 -0.19 1.38 -12.88
C PHE A 58 -0.87 0.34 -13.80
N ASN A 59 -1.33 0.74 -14.98
CA ASN A 59 -1.95 -0.17 -15.94
C ASN A 59 -0.96 -1.24 -16.41
N ASN A 60 0.28 -0.87 -16.71
CA ASN A 60 1.31 -1.82 -17.12
C ASN A 60 1.62 -2.84 -16.02
N LEU A 61 1.78 -2.40 -14.78
CA LEU A 61 2.01 -3.28 -13.62
C LEU A 61 0.86 -4.29 -13.42
N ASN A 62 -0.39 -3.83 -13.56
CA ASN A 62 -1.55 -4.66 -13.28
C ASN A 62 -1.96 -5.59 -14.44
N ASN A 63 -1.62 -5.26 -15.68
CA ASN A 63 -2.05 -6.02 -16.86
C ASN A 63 -0.93 -6.89 -17.46
N ASN A 64 0.34 -6.49 -17.29
CA ASN A 64 1.46 -7.12 -17.99
C ASN A 64 2.50 -7.76 -17.05
N LEU A 65 2.27 -7.72 -15.73
CA LEU A 65 3.16 -8.31 -14.74
C LEU A 65 2.37 -9.26 -13.82
N ASP A 66 2.88 -10.47 -13.60
CA ASP A 66 2.32 -11.37 -12.58
C ASP A 66 2.76 -10.91 -11.18
N TRP A 67 2.28 -9.73 -10.80
CA TRP A 67 2.66 -9.07 -9.55
C TRP A 67 2.27 -9.88 -8.31
N MET A 68 1.22 -10.72 -8.36
CA MET A 68 0.86 -11.56 -7.22
C MET A 68 1.91 -12.62 -6.95
N LYS A 69 2.38 -13.32 -7.99
CA LYS A 69 3.47 -14.30 -7.88
C LYS A 69 4.74 -13.66 -7.35
N LEU A 70 5.06 -12.44 -7.82
CA LEU A 70 6.21 -11.69 -7.34
C LEU A 70 6.07 -11.28 -5.88
N LEU A 71 4.89 -10.79 -5.45
CA LEU A 71 4.64 -10.41 -4.06
C LEU A 71 4.70 -11.62 -3.11
N LYS A 72 4.27 -12.81 -3.53
CA LYS A 72 4.47 -14.03 -2.73
C LYS A 72 5.95 -14.23 -2.38
N LYS A 73 6.83 -14.08 -3.34
CA LYS A 73 8.28 -14.21 -3.11
C LYS A 73 8.86 -13.13 -2.19
N ILE A 74 8.25 -11.95 -2.14
CA ILE A 74 8.72 -10.83 -1.31
C ILE A 74 8.23 -10.95 0.13
N CYS A 75 6.94 -11.20 0.35
CA CYS A 75 6.32 -10.93 1.65
C CYS A 75 5.39 -12.04 2.19
N LEU A 76 5.21 -13.18 1.49
CA LEU A 76 4.25 -14.20 1.90
C LEU A 76 4.50 -14.71 3.32
N ASP A 77 5.75 -15.04 3.68
CA ASP A 77 6.09 -15.62 4.98
C ASP A 77 5.71 -14.68 6.14
N ASN A 78 5.95 -13.37 5.96
CA ASN A 78 5.60 -12.37 6.96
C ASN A 78 4.08 -12.12 7.01
N LEU A 79 3.39 -12.24 5.89
CA LEU A 79 1.92 -12.15 5.85
C LEU A 79 1.27 -13.37 6.51
N VAL A 80 1.78 -14.58 6.25
CA VAL A 80 1.27 -15.82 6.88
C VAL A 80 1.43 -15.76 8.40
N LYS A 81 2.55 -15.27 8.91
CA LYS A 81 2.78 -15.09 10.36
C LYS A 81 1.77 -14.13 11.01
N LYS A 82 1.24 -13.17 10.25
CA LYS A 82 0.36 -12.10 10.77
C LYS A 82 -1.13 -12.35 10.50
N LEU A 83 -1.47 -12.97 9.38
CA LEU A 83 -2.85 -13.15 8.89
C LEU A 83 -3.31 -14.60 8.86
N GLY A 84 -2.41 -15.56 9.11
CA GLY A 84 -2.66 -16.97 8.82
C GLY A 84 -2.42 -17.32 7.34
N PRO A 85 -2.54 -18.62 6.97
CA PRO A 85 -2.15 -19.08 5.64
C PRO A 85 -3.18 -18.75 4.55
N ASP A 86 -4.44 -18.54 4.91
CA ASP A 86 -5.52 -18.27 3.96
C ASP A 86 -5.72 -16.76 3.81
N ILE A 87 -5.14 -16.21 2.74
CA ILE A 87 -4.99 -14.77 2.55
C ILE A 87 -5.67 -14.34 1.25
N MET A 88 -6.43 -13.26 1.34
CA MET A 88 -6.94 -12.49 0.23
C MET A 88 -6.06 -11.25 -0.02
N VAL A 89 -6.03 -10.80 -1.27
CA VAL A 89 -5.32 -9.59 -1.70
C VAL A 89 -6.23 -8.67 -2.48
N GLN A 90 -6.02 -7.38 -2.37
CA GLN A 90 -6.65 -6.37 -3.22
C GLN A 90 -6.43 -6.69 -4.71
N THR A 91 -7.46 -6.51 -5.54
CA THR A 91 -7.44 -6.90 -6.96
C THR A 91 -6.45 -6.13 -7.82
N LYS A 92 -6.05 -4.93 -7.40
CA LYS A 92 -5.12 -4.05 -8.13
C LYS A 92 -3.98 -3.60 -7.23
N LEU A 93 -2.76 -3.68 -7.73
CA LEU A 93 -1.56 -3.13 -7.10
C LEU A 93 -1.51 -1.62 -7.34
N ASN A 94 -1.54 -0.82 -6.28
CA ASN A 94 -1.50 0.64 -6.37
C ASN A 94 -0.08 1.16 -6.57
N LEU A 95 0.05 2.23 -7.34
CA LEU A 95 1.29 2.95 -7.58
C LEU A 95 1.13 4.42 -7.19
N SER A 96 2.06 4.95 -6.42
CA SER A 96 2.16 6.35 -6.05
C SER A 96 3.47 6.95 -6.53
N ILE A 97 3.42 8.16 -7.08
CA ILE A 97 4.58 8.97 -7.45
C ILE A 97 4.42 10.33 -6.77
N GLN A 98 5.37 10.69 -5.91
CA GLN A 98 5.40 11.98 -5.22
C GLN A 98 6.69 12.72 -5.60
N ILE A 99 6.56 13.74 -6.42
CA ILE A 99 7.70 14.56 -6.85
C ILE A 99 8.00 15.69 -5.86
N PRO A 100 9.22 16.26 -5.88
CA PRO A 100 9.58 17.40 -5.05
C PRO A 100 8.63 18.58 -5.25
N ASN A 101 8.28 19.24 -4.15
CA ASN A 101 7.46 20.45 -4.10
C ASN A 101 6.07 20.37 -4.75
N ASP A 102 5.53 19.14 -4.89
CA ASP A 102 4.19 18.90 -5.40
C ASP A 102 3.21 18.56 -4.26
N GLU A 103 2.03 19.17 -4.31
CA GLU A 103 0.95 18.95 -3.34
C GLU A 103 -0.15 18.02 -3.90
N THR A 104 -0.15 17.74 -5.21
CA THR A 104 -1.22 16.95 -5.85
C THR A 104 -1.22 15.47 -5.43
N SER A 105 -0.13 14.98 -4.85
CA SER A 105 0.02 13.62 -4.32
C SER A 105 0.02 13.58 -2.79
N VAL A 106 -0.31 14.68 -2.12
CA VAL A 106 -0.44 14.73 -0.66
C VAL A 106 -1.73 14.03 -0.26
N LEU A 107 -1.60 13.12 0.69
CA LEU A 107 -2.71 12.48 1.40
C LEU A 107 -2.62 12.95 2.86
N ASP A 108 -3.55 13.79 3.24
CA ASP A 108 -3.67 14.27 4.61
C ASP A 108 -3.78 13.13 5.61
N MET A 109 -3.60 13.42 6.89
CA MET A 109 -3.73 12.45 7.95
C MET A 109 -5.11 11.78 7.92
N HIS A 110 -5.11 10.47 7.77
CA HIS A 110 -6.31 9.65 7.70
C HIS A 110 -6.07 8.24 8.29
N SER A 111 -7.14 7.53 8.50
CA SER A 111 -7.17 6.07 8.64
C SER A 111 -7.84 5.49 7.40
N ASP A 112 -7.28 4.47 6.78
CA ASP A 112 -7.91 3.79 5.63
C ASP A 112 -9.30 3.24 6.00
N CYS A 113 -9.52 2.91 7.29
CA CYS A 113 -10.81 2.46 7.79
C CYS A 113 -11.93 3.51 7.64
N TRP A 114 -11.59 4.79 7.52
CA TRP A 114 -12.58 5.84 7.21
C TRP A 114 -13.13 5.76 5.78
N SER A 115 -12.38 5.08 4.91
CA SER A 115 -12.76 4.81 3.51
C SER A 115 -13.28 3.38 3.31
N ALA A 116 -13.86 2.79 4.36
CA ALA A 116 -14.44 1.45 4.38
C ALA A 116 -13.45 0.29 4.23
N ASP A 117 -12.15 0.53 4.41
CA ASP A 117 -11.18 -0.56 4.49
C ASP A 117 -11.34 -1.33 5.82
N SER A 118 -11.09 -2.63 5.78
CA SER A 118 -11.23 -3.49 6.96
C SER A 118 -10.16 -3.19 8.02
N PRO A 119 -10.50 -3.04 9.30
CA PRO A 119 -9.51 -2.92 10.37
C PRO A 119 -8.70 -4.21 10.60
N PHE A 120 -9.13 -5.32 10.01
CA PHE A 120 -8.48 -6.64 10.08
C PHE A 120 -7.55 -6.91 8.90
N GLN A 121 -7.36 -5.94 7.99
CA GLN A 121 -6.40 -6.03 6.90
C GLN A 121 -5.01 -5.53 7.32
N LEU A 122 -4.03 -5.79 6.48
CA LEU A 122 -2.70 -5.21 6.54
C LEU A 122 -2.36 -4.55 5.21
N ASN A 123 -1.74 -3.39 5.30
CA ASN A 123 -1.17 -2.70 4.14
C ASN A 123 0.30 -3.09 4.01
N VAL A 124 0.70 -3.47 2.80
CA VAL A 124 2.11 -3.65 2.43
C VAL A 124 2.49 -2.48 1.53
N TRP A 125 3.46 -1.71 1.98
CA TRP A 125 3.98 -0.55 1.26
C TRP A 125 5.45 -0.79 0.89
N ILE A 126 5.75 -0.70 -0.42
CA ILE A 126 7.04 -1.06 -0.99
C ILE A 126 7.60 0.13 -1.76
N PRO A 127 8.60 0.84 -1.24
CA PRO A 127 9.24 1.92 -1.95
C PRO A 127 10.12 1.39 -3.07
N MET A 128 9.97 1.95 -4.27
CA MET A 128 10.82 1.69 -5.45
C MET A 128 12.00 2.68 -5.54
N THR A 129 12.01 3.68 -4.67
CA THR A 129 13.09 4.63 -4.39
C THR A 129 13.26 4.73 -2.88
N ASN A 130 14.38 5.23 -2.37
CA ASN A 130 14.52 5.46 -0.93
C ASN A 130 13.47 6.45 -0.45
N ALA A 131 12.78 6.10 0.65
CA ALA A 131 11.78 6.92 1.28
C ALA A 131 12.25 7.35 2.67
N PHE A 132 12.35 8.65 2.88
CA PHE A 132 12.86 9.25 4.11
C PHE A 132 12.32 10.66 4.29
N SER A 133 12.27 11.15 5.51
CA SER A 133 11.84 12.52 5.79
C SER A 133 10.52 12.85 5.06
N SER A 134 10.38 14.04 4.49
CA SER A 134 9.15 14.54 3.86
C SER A 134 8.76 13.85 2.54
N ASN A 135 9.64 13.04 1.91
CA ASN A 135 9.23 12.22 0.77
C ASN A 135 8.63 10.87 1.19
N SER A 136 8.68 10.53 2.47
CA SER A 136 8.07 9.32 3.01
C SER A 136 6.66 9.58 3.54
N MET A 137 6.02 8.50 3.99
CA MET A 137 4.80 8.61 4.78
C MET A 137 5.14 8.75 6.27
N PHE A 138 4.24 9.35 7.04
CA PHE A 138 4.26 9.29 8.49
C PHE A 138 3.22 8.28 9.00
N ILE A 139 3.49 7.67 10.15
CA ILE A 139 2.55 6.80 10.87
C ILE A 139 2.54 7.24 12.34
N ILE A 140 1.37 7.61 12.81
CA ILE A 140 1.15 7.93 14.23
C ILE A 140 1.05 6.63 15.03
N ASP A 141 1.73 6.54 16.15
CA ASP A 141 1.70 5.34 16.98
C ASP A 141 0.27 4.96 17.42
N SER A 142 0.10 3.67 17.77
CA SER A 142 -1.21 3.11 18.06
C SER A 142 -1.90 3.79 19.24
N ASN A 143 -1.16 4.15 20.29
CA ASN A 143 -1.75 4.76 21.50
C ASN A 143 -2.30 6.15 21.17
N LYS A 144 -1.54 6.96 20.41
CA LYS A 144 -2.00 8.28 19.96
C LYS A 144 -3.16 8.18 18.95
N SER A 145 -3.09 7.22 18.02
CA SER A 145 -4.20 6.96 17.08
C SER A 145 -5.48 6.57 17.82
N LEU A 146 -5.42 5.64 18.77
CA LEU A 146 -6.58 5.23 19.57
C LEU A 146 -7.12 6.37 20.45
N LYS A 147 -6.23 7.17 21.07
CA LYS A 147 -6.64 8.36 21.82
C LYS A 147 -7.41 9.33 20.91
N TYR A 148 -6.87 9.62 19.73
CA TYR A 148 -7.52 10.48 18.75
C TYR A 148 -8.90 9.97 18.36
N PHE A 149 -9.06 8.67 18.10
CA PHE A 149 -10.36 8.08 17.73
C PHE A 149 -11.38 8.17 18.86
N LYS A 150 -10.95 7.96 20.13
CA LYS A 150 -11.83 8.14 21.30
C LYS A 150 -12.28 9.60 21.44
N GLU A 151 -11.40 10.55 21.18
CA GLU A 151 -11.74 11.97 21.22
C GLU A 151 -12.66 12.35 20.05
N LEU A 152 -12.38 11.87 18.86
CA LEU A 152 -13.20 12.08 17.67
C LEU A 152 -14.63 11.53 17.84
N SER A 153 -14.79 10.35 18.47
CA SER A 153 -16.09 9.77 18.75
C SER A 153 -16.94 10.59 19.73
N LYS A 154 -16.28 11.37 20.60
CA LYS A 154 -16.95 12.24 21.59
C LYS A 154 -17.26 13.64 21.04
N SER A 155 -16.33 14.22 20.29
CA SER A 155 -16.40 15.63 19.81
C SER A 155 -16.86 15.77 18.37
N GLY A 156 -17.06 14.65 17.65
CA GLY A 156 -17.40 14.66 16.23
C GLY A 156 -16.32 15.32 15.37
N LYS A 157 -16.73 15.99 14.28
CA LYS A 157 -15.81 16.59 13.29
C LYS A 157 -14.97 17.74 13.82
N ASN A 158 -15.22 18.23 15.03
CA ASN A 158 -14.49 19.37 15.61
C ASN A 158 -13.15 18.99 16.24
N GLN A 159 -12.75 17.71 16.16
CA GLN A 159 -11.47 17.26 16.69
C GLN A 159 -10.30 17.88 15.93
N LYS A 160 -9.38 18.52 16.66
CA LYS A 160 -8.15 19.10 16.08
C LYS A 160 -7.23 18.00 15.55
N LEU A 161 -6.83 18.10 14.28
CA LEU A 161 -5.90 17.18 13.66
C LEU A 161 -4.54 17.14 14.38
N ILE A 162 -4.01 15.93 14.58
CA ILE A 162 -2.64 15.74 15.09
C ILE A 162 -1.65 16.15 14.00
N LYS A 163 -0.73 17.05 14.32
CA LYS A 163 0.38 17.37 13.42
C LYS A 163 1.46 16.31 13.55
N PRO A 164 1.90 15.66 12.46
CA PRO A 164 2.97 14.67 12.52
C PRO A 164 4.28 15.34 12.96
N LYS A 165 5.05 14.63 13.80
CA LYS A 165 6.41 15.00 14.19
C LYS A 165 7.41 14.42 13.20
N VAL A 166 8.64 14.94 13.18
CA VAL A 166 9.74 14.40 12.35
C VAL A 166 9.98 12.91 12.63
N THR A 167 9.82 12.47 13.87
CA THR A 167 9.96 11.07 14.29
C THR A 167 8.85 10.14 13.83
N ASP A 168 7.74 10.66 13.34
CA ASP A 168 6.62 9.86 12.85
C ASP A 168 6.82 9.43 11.38
N PHE A 169 7.78 10.06 10.66
CA PHE A 169 8.11 9.65 9.29
C PHE A 169 8.91 8.35 9.27
N VAL A 170 8.42 7.40 8.49
CA VAL A 170 9.09 6.09 8.37
C VAL A 170 10.24 6.17 7.36
N ASN A 171 11.38 5.58 7.71
CA ASN A 171 12.54 5.48 6.82
C ASN A 171 12.59 4.08 6.23
N VAL A 172 12.28 3.95 4.95
CA VAL A 172 12.26 2.67 4.23
C VAL A 172 13.09 2.79 2.97
N ASN A 173 14.30 2.24 2.99
CA ASN A 173 15.17 2.21 1.82
C ASN A 173 14.67 1.19 0.79
N TYR A 174 15.01 1.40 -0.46
CA TYR A 174 14.84 0.40 -1.50
C TYR A 174 15.43 -0.95 -1.05
N GLY A 175 14.75 -2.04 -1.33
CA GLY A 175 15.09 -3.36 -0.81
C GLY A 175 14.38 -3.75 0.49
N LYS A 176 13.63 -2.83 1.07
CA LYS A 176 12.78 -3.05 2.24
C LYS A 176 11.31 -2.77 1.92
N TYR A 177 10.42 -3.28 2.73
CA TYR A 177 8.99 -2.97 2.68
C TYR A 177 8.42 -2.82 4.09
N LEU A 178 7.31 -2.10 4.18
CA LEU A 178 6.61 -1.80 5.40
C LEU A 178 5.29 -2.59 5.42
N ILE A 179 4.99 -3.25 6.53
CA ILE A 179 3.66 -3.79 6.84
C ILE A 179 3.07 -2.95 7.97
N PHE A 180 1.87 -2.44 7.81
CA PHE A 180 1.18 -1.65 8.84
C PHE A 180 -0.32 -1.89 8.87
N ASN A 181 -0.93 -1.66 10.02
CA ASN A 181 -2.37 -1.74 10.19
C ASN A 181 -3.05 -0.49 9.65
N PRO A 182 -4.05 -0.59 8.77
CA PRO A 182 -4.75 0.54 8.15
C PRO A 182 -5.55 1.41 9.12
N SER A 183 -5.82 0.91 10.33
CA SER A 183 -6.48 1.70 11.37
C SER A 183 -5.59 2.81 11.92
N LEU A 184 -4.26 2.70 11.79
CA LEU A 184 -3.35 3.74 12.26
C LEU A 184 -3.58 5.03 11.47
N LEU A 185 -3.49 6.16 12.18
CA LEU A 185 -3.43 7.46 11.53
C LEU A 185 -2.12 7.58 10.76
N HIS A 186 -2.22 7.83 9.48
CA HIS A 186 -1.07 7.96 8.59
C HIS A 186 -1.35 8.94 7.46
N GLY A 187 -0.34 9.26 6.69
CA GLY A 187 -0.43 10.17 5.57
C GLY A 187 0.93 10.56 5.04
N ASN A 188 0.96 11.59 4.22
CA ASN A 188 2.20 12.22 3.79
C ASN A 188 2.04 13.73 3.78
N ILE A 189 3.13 14.43 3.59
CA ILE A 189 3.15 15.89 3.44
C ILE A 189 3.80 16.23 2.12
N LYS A 190 3.79 17.50 1.76
CA LYS A 190 4.55 18.02 0.62
C LYS A 190 6.01 17.56 0.70
N ASN A 191 6.48 16.94 -0.35
CA ASN A 191 7.87 16.46 -0.45
C ASN A 191 8.84 17.65 -0.56
N LYS A 192 9.58 17.93 0.50
CA LYS A 192 10.58 19.00 0.56
C LYS A 192 12.00 18.52 0.22
N THR A 193 12.17 17.23 -0.11
CA THR A 193 13.46 16.69 -0.55
C THR A 193 13.68 16.94 -2.04
N SER A 194 14.91 16.69 -2.51
CA SER A 194 15.27 16.77 -3.94
C SER A 194 15.00 15.45 -4.69
N HIS A 195 14.32 14.48 -4.08
CA HIS A 195 14.13 13.14 -4.64
C HIS A 195 12.65 12.82 -4.83
N THR A 196 12.29 12.29 -5.98
CA THR A 196 10.96 11.70 -6.21
C THR A 196 10.83 10.40 -5.43
N ARG A 197 9.73 10.22 -4.73
CA ARG A 197 9.33 8.91 -4.19
C ARG A 197 8.41 8.20 -5.18
N VAL A 198 8.75 6.95 -5.46
CA VAL A 198 7.89 6.00 -6.16
C VAL A 198 7.65 4.84 -5.22
N SER A 199 6.40 4.45 -5.02
CA SER A 199 6.05 3.35 -4.11
C SER A 199 4.83 2.57 -4.58
N LEU A 200 4.83 1.28 -4.27
CA LEU A 200 3.69 0.39 -4.43
C LEU A 200 2.94 0.27 -3.11
N ASN A 201 1.62 0.08 -3.17
CA ASN A 201 0.78 -0.16 -2.01
C ASN A 201 -0.26 -1.21 -2.35
N ILE A 202 -0.44 -2.19 -1.46
CA ILE A 202 -1.36 -3.30 -1.64
C ILE A 202 -1.91 -3.76 -0.29
N ARG A 203 -3.16 -4.19 -0.27
CA ARG A 203 -3.88 -4.59 0.93
C ARG A 203 -4.08 -6.10 0.96
N PHE A 204 -3.82 -6.70 2.12
CA PHE A 204 -4.00 -8.11 2.41
C PHE A 204 -4.93 -8.30 3.61
N LYS A 205 -5.71 -9.36 3.57
CA LYS A 205 -6.67 -9.69 4.63
C LYS A 205 -6.74 -11.20 4.80
N SER A 206 -6.92 -11.68 6.05
CA SER A 206 -7.24 -13.10 6.27
C SER A 206 -8.57 -13.45 5.61
N TYR A 207 -8.65 -14.62 4.98
CA TYR A 207 -9.89 -15.12 4.37
C TYR A 207 -11.03 -15.23 5.40
N PHE A 208 -10.69 -15.58 6.63
CA PHE A 208 -11.65 -15.78 7.73
C PHE A 208 -11.81 -14.58 8.67
N SER A 209 -11.24 -13.43 8.32
CA SER A 209 -11.46 -12.23 9.13
C SER A 209 -12.88 -11.71 8.98
N PRO A 210 -13.44 -11.09 10.05
CA PRO A 210 -14.78 -10.51 9.97
C PRO A 210 -14.89 -9.49 8.83
N GLU A 211 -16.06 -9.49 8.16
CA GLU A 211 -16.40 -8.39 7.25
C GLU A 211 -16.83 -7.17 8.10
N PRO A 212 -16.32 -5.98 7.78
CA PRO A 212 -16.82 -4.77 8.43
C PRO A 212 -18.30 -4.60 8.11
N SER A 213 -19.10 -4.33 9.13
CA SER A 213 -20.55 -4.18 9.03
C SER A 213 -21.01 -2.92 8.29
N LEU A 214 -20.14 -2.26 7.56
CA LEU A 214 -20.47 -1.08 6.77
C LEU A 214 -21.39 -1.50 5.61
N ARG A 215 -22.66 -1.19 5.75
CA ARG A 215 -23.65 -1.31 4.68
C ARG A 215 -23.11 -0.58 3.44
N ASN A 216 -23.05 -1.26 2.27
CA ASN A 216 -22.60 -0.74 0.98
C ASN A 216 -21.07 -0.60 0.78
N SER A 217 -20.25 -1.34 1.50
CA SER A 217 -18.83 -1.40 1.18
C SER A 217 -18.58 -2.26 -0.05
N ASP A 218 -17.95 -1.69 -1.10
CA ASP A 218 -17.45 -2.43 -2.27
C ASP A 218 -16.20 -3.28 -1.94
N ARG A 219 -15.75 -3.26 -0.68
CA ARG A 219 -14.54 -3.94 -0.20
C ARG A 219 -14.78 -5.43 0.07
N LYS A 220 -15.47 -6.12 -0.86
CA LYS A 220 -15.87 -7.53 -0.73
C LYS A 220 -14.96 -8.44 -1.55
N PHE A 221 -14.98 -9.73 -1.18
CA PHE A 221 -14.38 -10.78 -2.02
C PHE A 221 -15.08 -10.83 -3.38
N GLY A 222 -14.31 -11.07 -4.44
CA GLY A 222 -14.81 -11.10 -5.82
C GLY A 222 -14.80 -9.73 -6.51
N THR A 223 -14.97 -8.64 -5.79
CA THR A 223 -14.92 -7.26 -6.34
C THR A 223 -13.61 -6.56 -5.99
N TYR A 224 -13.33 -6.39 -4.71
CA TYR A 224 -12.15 -5.69 -4.23
C TYR A 224 -11.01 -6.62 -3.82
N TYR A 225 -11.34 -7.80 -3.25
CA TYR A 225 -10.38 -8.83 -2.88
C TYR A 225 -10.50 -10.05 -3.77
N LYS A 226 -9.36 -10.71 -3.99
CA LYS A 226 -9.23 -12.01 -4.64
C LYS A 226 -8.29 -12.91 -3.85
N ASN A 227 -8.31 -14.21 -4.12
CA ASN A 227 -7.42 -15.18 -3.47
C ASN A 227 -5.95 -14.84 -3.74
N PHE A 228 -5.15 -14.83 -2.69
CA PHE A 228 -3.70 -14.67 -2.77
C PHE A 228 -2.98 -15.97 -2.41
N ASN A 229 -3.24 -16.49 -1.23
CA ASN A 229 -2.71 -17.78 -0.77
C ASN A 229 -3.82 -18.52 -0.04
N LEU A 230 -4.02 -19.79 -0.37
CA LEU A 230 -5.03 -20.65 0.26
C LEU A 230 -4.43 -22.00 0.56
N THR A 231 -4.78 -22.56 1.72
CA THR A 231 -4.55 -23.97 2.06
C THR A 231 -5.40 -24.86 1.17
N ASP A 232 -5.03 -26.13 1.07
CA ASP A 232 -5.81 -27.09 0.27
C ASP A 232 -7.18 -27.35 0.90
N ASN A 233 -7.26 -27.31 2.24
CA ASN A 233 -8.55 -27.40 2.94
C ASN A 233 -9.50 -26.25 2.56
N THR A 234 -9.02 -25.02 2.56
CA THR A 234 -9.83 -23.85 2.17
C THR A 234 -10.22 -23.90 0.70
N LYS A 235 -9.31 -24.31 -0.20
CA LYS A 235 -9.63 -24.53 -1.62
C LYS A 235 -10.73 -25.57 -1.80
N PHE A 236 -10.64 -26.68 -1.09
CA PHE A 236 -11.64 -27.74 -1.12
C PHE A 236 -13.00 -27.21 -0.66
N GLY A 237 -13.07 -26.53 0.48
CA GLY A 237 -14.31 -25.93 1.00
C GLY A 237 -14.95 -24.94 0.03
N ILE A 238 -14.15 -24.04 -0.58
CA ILE A 238 -14.65 -23.10 -1.59
C ILE A 238 -15.22 -23.84 -2.81
N ASN A 239 -14.55 -24.89 -3.27
CA ASN A 239 -15.04 -25.68 -4.40
C ASN A 239 -16.31 -26.44 -4.05
N TYR A 240 -16.42 -26.96 -2.83
CA TYR A 240 -17.61 -27.63 -2.35
C TYR A 240 -18.84 -26.69 -2.34
N ILE A 241 -18.67 -25.45 -1.79
CA ILE A 241 -19.73 -24.43 -1.82
C ILE A 241 -20.19 -24.14 -3.25
N LYS A 242 -19.28 -24.10 -4.22
CA LYS A 242 -19.62 -23.85 -5.63
C LYS A 242 -20.43 -24.96 -6.28
N THR A 243 -20.51 -26.15 -5.68
CA THR A 243 -21.37 -27.24 -6.18
C THR A 243 -22.85 -27.00 -5.95
N GLY A 244 -23.20 -26.00 -5.11
CA GLY A 244 -24.59 -25.72 -4.75
C GLY A 244 -25.24 -26.76 -3.81
N LEU A 245 -24.45 -27.68 -3.23
CA LEU A 245 -24.96 -28.69 -2.29
C LEU A 245 -25.20 -28.14 -0.88
N ILE A 246 -24.76 -26.90 -0.60
CA ILE A 246 -25.11 -26.14 0.61
C ILE A 246 -26.01 -25.00 0.16
N THR A 247 -27.26 -25.05 0.55
CA THR A 247 -28.27 -23.98 0.36
C THR A 247 -28.30 -23.07 1.58
#